data_e59a4ebc4f3279ea73ead1ee5a56814e
#
_entry.id   e59a4ebc4f3279ea73ead1ee5a56814e
#
_cell.length_a   1.000
_cell.length_b   1.000
_cell.length_c   1.000
_cell.angle_alpha   90.00
_cell.angle_beta   90.00
_cell.angle_gamma   90.00
#
_symmetry.space_group_name_H-M   'P 1'
#
loop_
_entity.id
_entity.type
_entity.pdbx_description
1 polymer ?
#
loop_
_entity_poly.entity_id
_entity_poly.type
_entity_poly.pdbx_seq_one_letter_code
_entity_poly.pdbx_strand_id
1 'polypeptide(L)'
;FKNGEFEILNIDKNLDFINGSSQLTDDSLELRKRQNNCLIIFMWIADNIEMLSNYDYIIIDTHNDSSLVTSNFIAAADLVLGISEPSRNGYRAWLELKNTIASLKNEVVDIMTRKSYIQAKPYLIGNKIEHIGNTSKEFLETIVEDDHFLGYLPKKELLAKSLLLDKDIFEQQENMA
;
A
#
# COMPACT_ATOMS: atom_id res chain seq x y z
N PHE A 1 17.28 -5.54 -6.75
CA PHE A 1 17.48 -6.14 -5.42
C PHE A 1 18.53 -7.26 -5.39
N LYS A 2 18.63 -8.13 -6.40
CA LYS A 2 19.66 -9.21 -6.40
C LYS A 2 21.09 -8.68 -6.55
N ASN A 3 21.30 -7.56 -7.25
CA ASN A 3 22.62 -6.97 -7.55
C ASN A 3 22.78 -5.54 -7.02
N GLY A 4 21.81 -5.02 -6.24
CA GLY A 4 21.84 -3.65 -5.73
C GLY A 4 21.59 -2.55 -6.77
N GLU A 5 21.41 -2.91 -8.03
CA GLU A 5 21.11 -1.97 -9.10
C GLU A 5 19.59 -1.83 -9.27
N PHE A 6 19.13 -0.59 -9.28
CA PHE A 6 17.76 -0.21 -9.59
C PHE A 6 17.80 1.09 -10.39
N GLU A 7 16.85 1.25 -11.27
CA GLU A 7 16.72 2.44 -12.10
C GLU A 7 15.59 3.31 -11.56
N ILE A 8 15.89 4.59 -11.35
CA ILE A 8 14.89 5.61 -11.04
C ILE A 8 14.56 6.33 -12.32
N LEU A 9 13.33 6.23 -12.76
CA LEU A 9 12.82 6.90 -13.94
C LEU A 9 12.16 8.21 -13.52
N ASN A 10 12.66 9.34 -14.03
CA ASN A 10 11.96 10.60 -13.84
C ASN A 10 10.76 10.67 -14.79
N ILE A 11 9.56 10.70 -14.22
CA ILE A 11 8.29 10.72 -14.97
C ILE A 11 7.80 12.16 -15.16
N ASP A 12 7.94 12.99 -14.11
CA ASP A 12 7.52 14.38 -14.13
C ASP A 12 8.39 15.19 -13.14
N LYS A 13 8.19 16.51 -13.09
CA LYS A 13 8.98 17.47 -12.30
C LYS A 13 9.18 17.06 -10.83
N ASN A 14 8.17 16.43 -10.22
CA ASN A 14 8.20 16.01 -8.82
C ASN A 14 7.80 14.53 -8.67
N LEU A 15 7.96 13.74 -9.71
CA LEU A 15 7.55 12.34 -9.73
C LEU A 15 8.62 11.46 -10.33
N ASP A 16 9.23 10.65 -9.52
CA ASP A 16 10.11 9.58 -9.90
C ASP A 16 9.45 8.23 -9.72
N PHE A 17 9.87 7.25 -10.50
CA PHE A 17 9.25 5.93 -10.51
C PHE A 17 10.31 4.82 -10.51
N ILE A 18 10.08 3.80 -9.70
CA ILE A 18 10.85 2.55 -9.73
C ILE A 18 9.94 1.45 -10.25
N ASN A 19 10.33 0.86 -11.37
CA ASN A 19 9.54 -0.18 -12.01
C ASN A 19 9.47 -1.45 -11.14
N GLY A 20 8.27 -1.97 -10.97
CA GLY A 20 8.06 -3.29 -10.42
C GLY A 20 8.51 -4.37 -11.39
N SER A 21 8.69 -5.59 -10.89
CA SER A 21 9.04 -6.75 -11.71
C SER A 21 8.14 -7.93 -11.38
N SER A 22 7.70 -8.67 -12.39
CA SER A 22 7.00 -9.95 -12.22
C SER A 22 7.86 -11.02 -11.51
N GLN A 23 9.16 -10.76 -11.37
CA GLN A 23 10.09 -11.61 -10.62
C GLN A 23 10.14 -11.27 -9.12
N LEU A 24 9.39 -10.27 -8.65
CA LEU A 24 9.24 -9.97 -7.23
C LEU A 24 8.27 -10.97 -6.58
N THR A 25 8.73 -12.20 -6.42
CA THR A 25 8.00 -13.28 -5.75
C THR A 25 8.85 -13.89 -4.64
N ASP A 26 8.20 -14.51 -3.66
CA ASP A 26 8.89 -15.18 -2.54
C ASP A 26 9.92 -16.20 -3.05
N ASP A 27 9.55 -16.97 -4.08
CA ASP A 27 10.39 -18.03 -4.64
C ASP A 27 11.57 -17.47 -5.45
N SER A 28 11.33 -16.47 -6.32
CA SER A 28 12.38 -15.87 -7.15
C SER A 28 13.44 -15.16 -6.31
N LEU A 29 13.04 -14.59 -5.17
CA LEU A 29 13.93 -13.91 -4.22
C LEU A 29 14.47 -14.85 -3.14
N GLU A 30 14.02 -16.11 -3.13
CA GLU A 30 14.35 -17.12 -2.12
C GLU A 30 14.13 -16.61 -0.68
N LEU A 31 13.07 -15.81 -0.47
CA LEU A 31 12.82 -15.12 0.79
C LEU A 31 12.71 -16.07 1.98
N ARG A 32 12.09 -17.23 1.77
CA ARG A 32 11.93 -18.25 2.84
C ARG A 32 13.25 -18.81 3.37
N LYS A 33 14.34 -18.69 2.60
CA LYS A 33 15.68 -19.17 2.98
C LYS A 33 16.51 -18.06 3.65
N ARG A 34 16.05 -16.82 3.65
CA ARG A 34 16.80 -15.68 4.19
C ARG A 34 16.49 -15.46 5.66
N GLN A 35 17.53 -15.12 6.41
CA GLN A 35 17.35 -14.52 7.74
C GLN A 35 16.76 -13.12 7.56
N ASN A 36 15.93 -12.69 8.52
CA ASN A 36 15.25 -11.38 8.47
C ASN A 36 14.41 -11.16 7.18
N ASN A 37 13.80 -12.21 6.68
CA ASN A 37 13.10 -12.25 5.40
C ASN A 37 11.95 -11.23 5.26
N CYS A 38 11.44 -10.67 6.37
CA CYS A 38 10.44 -9.61 6.39
C CYS A 38 11.04 -8.19 6.49
N LEU A 39 12.37 -8.03 6.65
CA LEU A 39 13.03 -6.73 6.87
C LEU A 39 13.98 -6.31 5.73
N ILE A 40 13.97 -7.00 4.61
CA ILE A 40 14.90 -6.73 3.51
C ILE A 40 14.69 -5.32 2.93
N ILE A 41 13.44 -4.91 2.73
CA ILE A 41 13.12 -3.57 2.23
C ILE A 41 13.42 -2.51 3.29
N PHE A 42 13.14 -2.79 4.56
CA PHE A 42 13.50 -1.91 5.66
C PHE A 42 15.01 -1.64 5.71
N MET A 43 15.83 -2.69 5.60
CA MET A 43 17.30 -2.56 5.56
C MET A 43 17.75 -1.79 4.31
N TRP A 44 17.15 -2.08 3.15
CA TRP A 44 17.46 -1.37 1.91
C TRP A 44 17.15 0.13 2.01
N ILE A 45 16.01 0.52 2.62
CA ILE A 45 15.67 1.92 2.88
C ILE A 45 16.71 2.56 3.79
N ALA A 46 17.11 1.88 4.86
CA ALA A 46 18.14 2.38 5.79
C ALA A 46 19.49 2.61 5.08
N ASP A 47 19.90 1.69 4.21
CA ASP A 47 21.14 1.78 3.44
C ASP A 47 21.12 2.92 2.39
N ASN A 48 19.92 3.35 1.95
CA ASN A 48 19.73 4.38 0.92
C ASN A 48 19.06 5.66 1.47
N ILE A 49 19.10 5.86 2.78
CA ILE A 49 18.36 6.96 3.43
C ILE A 49 18.74 8.35 2.93
N GLU A 50 20.00 8.59 2.60
CA GLU A 50 20.47 9.89 2.08
C GLU A 50 19.83 10.23 0.74
N MET A 51 19.70 9.26 -0.14
CA MET A 51 19.02 9.43 -1.44
C MET A 51 17.51 9.59 -1.24
N LEU A 52 16.90 8.74 -0.41
CA LEU A 52 15.45 8.71 -0.19
C LEU A 52 14.96 9.95 0.57
N SER A 53 15.80 10.61 1.37
CA SER A 53 15.45 11.85 2.07
C SER A 53 15.17 13.05 1.16
N ASN A 54 15.44 12.93 -0.15
CA ASN A 54 15.04 13.95 -1.13
C ASN A 54 13.55 13.88 -1.51
N TYR A 55 12.83 12.83 -1.10
CA TYR A 55 11.41 12.64 -1.38
C TYR A 55 10.56 12.93 -0.16
N ASP A 56 9.48 13.68 -0.33
CA ASP A 56 8.49 13.92 0.72
C ASP A 56 7.66 12.67 1.00
N TYR A 57 7.37 11.87 -0.04
CA TYR A 57 6.56 10.66 0.02
C TYR A 57 7.16 9.56 -0.84
N ILE A 58 7.09 8.34 -0.33
CA ILE A 58 7.37 7.10 -1.08
C ILE A 58 6.09 6.28 -1.07
N ILE A 59 5.48 6.09 -2.24
CA ILE A 59 4.25 5.34 -2.41
C ILE A 59 4.57 3.98 -3.01
N ILE A 60 4.14 2.91 -2.34
CA ILE A 60 4.37 1.54 -2.77
C ILE A 60 3.03 0.89 -3.09
N ASP A 61 2.82 0.56 -4.36
CA ASP A 61 1.67 -0.22 -4.80
C ASP A 61 1.99 -1.71 -4.71
N THR A 62 1.17 -2.48 -4.02
CA THR A 62 1.38 -3.90 -3.75
C THR A 62 0.19 -4.74 -4.17
N HIS A 63 0.43 -6.03 -4.43
CA HIS A 63 -0.65 -6.99 -4.55
C HIS A 63 -1.35 -7.21 -3.20
N ASN A 64 -2.64 -7.47 -3.26
CA ASN A 64 -3.41 -7.85 -2.08
C ASN A 64 -3.23 -9.35 -1.81
N ASP A 65 -2.07 -9.73 -1.28
CA ASP A 65 -1.71 -11.09 -0.93
C ASP A 65 -0.99 -11.15 0.42
N SER A 66 -0.76 -12.36 0.92
CA SER A 66 -0.03 -12.63 2.16
C SER A 66 1.42 -13.10 1.92
N SER A 67 2.03 -12.67 0.81
CA SER A 67 3.41 -13.02 0.48
C SER A 67 4.41 -12.36 1.42
N LEU A 68 5.62 -12.92 1.50
CA LEU A 68 6.74 -12.28 2.20
C LEU A 68 7.16 -10.97 1.51
N VAL A 69 6.96 -10.85 0.20
CA VAL A 69 7.18 -9.60 -0.55
C VAL A 69 6.28 -8.50 0.01
N THR A 70 4.96 -8.74 0.07
CA THR A 70 4.01 -7.79 0.66
C THR A 70 4.33 -7.49 2.12
N SER A 71 4.70 -8.51 2.91
CA SER A 71 5.12 -8.34 4.31
C SER A 71 6.35 -7.43 4.46
N ASN A 72 7.31 -7.50 3.54
CA ASN A 72 8.47 -6.61 3.52
C ASN A 72 8.08 -5.13 3.31
N PHE A 73 7.15 -4.86 2.40
CA PHE A 73 6.67 -3.50 2.17
C PHE A 73 5.88 -2.96 3.36
N ILE A 74 5.01 -3.79 3.96
CA ILE A 74 4.30 -3.43 5.19
C ILE A 74 5.29 -3.12 6.32
N ALA A 75 6.33 -3.93 6.48
CA ALA A 75 7.33 -3.76 7.52
C ALA A 75 8.11 -2.45 7.39
N ALA A 76 8.30 -1.96 6.17
CA ALA A 76 9.03 -0.74 5.87
C ALA A 76 8.16 0.52 5.85
N ALA A 77 6.82 0.38 5.88
CA ALA A 77 5.90 1.49 5.75
C ALA A 77 5.60 2.19 7.08
N ASP A 78 5.38 3.50 7.05
CA ASP A 78 4.79 4.26 8.17
C ASP A 78 3.28 4.11 8.19
N LEU A 79 2.66 4.11 7.01
CA LEU A 79 1.22 4.01 6.80
C LEU A 79 0.89 2.90 5.81
N VAL A 80 -0.17 2.16 6.07
CA VAL A 80 -0.72 1.14 5.15
C VAL A 80 -2.16 1.47 4.86
N LEU A 81 -2.48 1.75 3.61
CA LEU A 81 -3.84 2.06 3.16
C LEU A 81 -4.52 0.80 2.64
N GLY A 82 -5.50 0.31 3.38
CA GLY A 82 -6.40 -0.75 2.94
C GLY A 82 -7.53 -0.17 2.10
N ILE A 83 -7.56 -0.49 0.81
CA ILE A 83 -8.60 -0.04 -0.11
C ILE A 83 -9.68 -1.11 -0.18
N SER A 84 -10.90 -0.77 0.22
CA SER A 84 -12.02 -1.72 0.28
C SER A 84 -13.20 -1.23 -0.56
N GLU A 85 -13.73 -2.11 -1.39
CA GLU A 85 -14.92 -1.85 -2.21
C GLU A 85 -16.19 -2.39 -1.52
N PRO A 86 -17.39 -1.91 -1.89
CA PRO A 86 -18.67 -2.37 -1.34
C PRO A 86 -18.96 -3.84 -1.65
N SER A 87 -18.24 -4.72 -0.99
CA SER A 87 -18.39 -6.16 -1.11
C SER A 87 -17.93 -6.86 0.16
N ARG A 88 -18.48 -8.06 0.41
CA ARG A 88 -18.05 -8.91 1.50
C ARG A 88 -16.56 -9.24 1.43
N ASN A 89 -16.04 -9.46 0.24
CA ASN A 89 -14.63 -9.79 0.04
C ASN A 89 -13.73 -8.58 0.29
N GLY A 90 -14.15 -7.37 -0.10
CA GLY A 90 -13.40 -6.14 0.16
C GLY A 90 -13.21 -5.88 1.64
N TYR A 91 -14.29 -5.97 2.44
CA TYR A 91 -14.19 -5.79 3.89
C TYR A 91 -13.39 -6.90 4.58
N ARG A 92 -13.55 -8.14 4.12
CA ARG A 92 -12.76 -9.27 4.62
C ARG A 92 -11.25 -9.07 4.38
N ALA A 93 -10.87 -8.63 3.19
CA ALA A 93 -9.47 -8.32 2.86
C ALA A 93 -8.88 -7.25 3.79
N TRP A 94 -9.68 -6.23 4.16
CA TRP A 94 -9.29 -5.25 5.17
C TRP A 94 -9.01 -5.89 6.55
N LEU A 95 -9.89 -6.77 7.01
CA LEU A 95 -9.68 -7.46 8.30
C LEU A 95 -8.43 -8.35 8.27
N GLU A 96 -8.19 -9.04 7.15
CA GLU A 96 -6.99 -9.86 6.94
C GLU A 96 -5.71 -9.00 6.95
N LEU A 97 -5.73 -7.82 6.31
CA LEU A 97 -4.63 -6.86 6.33
C LEU A 97 -4.31 -6.39 7.76
N LYS A 98 -5.32 -6.02 8.55
CA LYS A 98 -5.13 -5.65 9.97
C LYS A 98 -4.46 -6.77 10.77
N ASN A 99 -4.91 -8.00 10.56
CA ASN A 99 -4.33 -9.18 11.23
C ASN A 99 -2.88 -9.41 10.79
N THR A 100 -2.56 -9.26 9.52
CA THR A 100 -1.19 -9.38 9.01
C THR A 100 -0.26 -8.36 9.65
N ILE A 101 -0.69 -7.09 9.72
CA ILE A 101 0.10 -6.03 10.37
C ILE A 101 0.29 -6.34 11.87
N ALA A 102 -0.75 -6.81 12.55
CA ALA A 102 -0.65 -7.19 13.97
C ALA A 102 0.30 -8.36 14.20
N SER A 103 0.26 -9.40 13.35
CA SER A 103 1.19 -10.53 13.41
C SER A 103 2.63 -10.08 13.20
N LEU A 104 2.89 -9.28 12.15
CA LEU A 104 4.22 -8.73 11.90
C LEU A 104 4.75 -7.92 13.08
N LYS A 105 3.91 -7.09 13.71
CA LYS A 105 4.30 -6.33 14.90
C LYS A 105 4.68 -7.21 16.08
N ASN A 106 4.07 -8.36 16.21
CA ASN A 106 4.36 -9.30 17.30
C ASN A 106 5.56 -10.19 17.01
N GLU A 107 5.82 -10.50 15.75
CA GLU A 107 6.89 -11.42 15.34
C GLU A 107 8.23 -10.71 15.17
N VAL A 108 8.19 -9.48 14.61
CA VAL A 108 9.39 -8.71 14.26
C VAL A 108 9.71 -7.72 15.37
N VAL A 109 10.31 -8.23 16.42
CA VAL A 109 10.60 -7.47 17.64
C VAL A 109 12.09 -7.47 17.95
N ASP A 110 12.55 -6.41 18.59
CA ASP A 110 13.87 -6.36 19.23
C ASP A 110 13.94 -7.37 20.37
N ILE A 111 14.96 -8.22 20.35
CA ILE A 111 15.12 -9.34 21.29
C ILE A 111 15.24 -8.87 22.75
N MET A 112 15.91 -7.75 22.97
CA MET A 112 16.18 -7.24 24.31
C MET A 112 15.03 -6.42 24.87
N THR A 113 14.50 -5.51 24.05
CA THR A 113 13.47 -4.55 24.49
C THR A 113 12.04 -5.05 24.26
N ARG A 114 11.87 -6.08 23.44
CA ARG A 114 10.59 -6.62 23.00
C ARG A 114 9.71 -5.61 22.25
N LYS A 115 10.28 -4.50 21.82
CA LYS A 115 9.59 -3.51 21.00
C LYS A 115 9.61 -3.94 19.54
N SER A 116 8.47 -3.72 18.86
CA SER A 116 8.38 -4.01 17.44
C SER A 116 9.20 -3.02 16.61
N TYR A 117 9.86 -3.54 15.58
CA TYR A 117 10.46 -2.72 14.52
C TYR A 117 9.39 -2.16 13.57
N ILE A 118 8.20 -2.78 13.50
CA ILE A 118 7.14 -2.42 12.58
C ILE A 118 6.35 -1.22 13.14
N GLN A 119 6.44 -0.09 12.46
CA GLN A 119 5.72 1.15 12.84
C GLN A 119 4.42 1.35 12.06
N ALA A 120 4.18 0.56 11.02
CA ALA A 120 3.05 0.66 10.11
C ALA A 120 1.71 0.86 10.82
N LYS A 121 0.99 1.92 10.45
CA LYS A 121 -0.37 2.20 10.93
C LYS A 121 -1.37 1.90 9.82
N PRO A 122 -2.32 0.99 10.03
CA PRO A 122 -3.35 0.72 9.03
C PRO A 122 -4.39 1.83 8.98
N TYR A 123 -4.86 2.16 7.77
CA TYR A 123 -6.01 3.02 7.54
C TYR A 123 -6.90 2.42 6.46
N LEU A 124 -8.22 2.59 6.62
CA LEU A 124 -9.23 2.08 5.71
C LEU A 124 -9.79 3.19 4.83
N ILE A 125 -9.79 2.94 3.51
CA ILE A 125 -10.45 3.81 2.54
C ILE A 125 -11.54 3.00 1.82
N GLY A 126 -12.79 3.49 1.86
CA GLY A 126 -13.85 2.98 1.02
C GLY A 126 -13.64 3.44 -0.43
N ASN A 127 -13.71 2.52 -1.40
CA ASN A 127 -13.56 2.84 -2.82
C ASN A 127 -14.79 2.46 -3.61
N LYS A 128 -15.05 3.17 -4.71
CA LYS A 128 -16.19 2.96 -5.60
C LYS A 128 -17.54 2.98 -4.87
N ILE A 129 -17.69 3.85 -3.90
CA ILE A 129 -18.95 4.01 -3.17
C ILE A 129 -20.00 4.65 -4.10
N GLU A 130 -21.09 3.95 -4.32
CA GLU A 130 -22.22 4.46 -5.12
C GLU A 130 -23.21 5.22 -4.22
N HIS A 131 -23.72 6.35 -4.70
CA HIS A 131 -24.74 7.11 -3.97
C HIS A 131 -26.14 6.46 -4.05
N ILE A 132 -26.33 5.56 -5.01
CA ILE A 132 -27.61 4.86 -5.26
C ILE A 132 -27.38 3.37 -5.04
N GLY A 133 -28.19 2.79 -4.16
CA GLY A 133 -28.15 1.35 -3.87
C GLY A 133 -27.86 1.04 -2.38
N ASN A 134 -28.50 0.01 -1.89
CA ASN A 134 -28.44 -0.37 -0.47
C ASN A 134 -27.06 -0.93 -0.09
N THR A 135 -26.42 -1.69 -0.99
CA THR A 135 -25.14 -2.36 -0.71
C THR A 135 -24.02 -1.36 -0.36
N SER A 136 -23.90 -0.27 -1.13
CA SER A 136 -22.89 0.77 -0.84
C SER A 136 -23.21 1.50 0.46
N LYS A 137 -24.49 1.73 0.76
CA LYS A 137 -24.91 2.39 1.98
C LYS A 137 -24.62 1.53 3.21
N GLU A 138 -25.05 0.28 3.22
CA GLU A 138 -24.78 -0.67 4.32
C GLU A 138 -23.28 -0.88 4.53
N PHE A 139 -22.51 -0.98 3.44
CA PHE A 139 -21.06 -1.08 3.50
C PHE A 139 -20.44 0.17 4.13
N LEU A 140 -20.85 1.37 3.70
CA LEU A 140 -20.35 2.62 4.23
C LEU A 140 -20.69 2.77 5.73
N GLU A 141 -21.91 2.43 6.15
CA GLU A 141 -22.32 2.40 7.55
C GLU A 141 -21.40 1.49 8.37
N THR A 142 -21.01 0.33 7.81
CA THR A 142 -20.11 -0.61 8.47
C THR A 142 -18.68 -0.07 8.60
N ILE A 143 -18.12 0.51 7.54
CA ILE A 143 -16.71 0.93 7.54
C ILE A 143 -16.46 2.24 8.29
N VAL A 144 -17.46 3.12 8.38
CA VAL A 144 -17.37 4.38 9.14
C VAL A 144 -17.21 4.14 10.64
N GLU A 145 -17.70 3.01 11.14
CA GLU A 145 -17.54 2.62 12.55
C GLU A 145 -16.16 2.01 12.86
N ASP A 146 -15.33 1.71 11.85
CA ASP A 146 -13.96 1.22 12.07
C ASP A 146 -13.05 2.37 12.50
N ASP A 147 -12.36 2.21 13.63
CA ASP A 147 -11.43 3.22 14.20
C ASP A 147 -10.30 3.65 13.24
N HIS A 148 -10.05 2.87 12.20
CA HIS A 148 -9.04 3.13 11.18
C HIS A 148 -9.63 3.79 9.92
N PHE A 149 -10.92 4.08 9.89
CA PHE A 149 -11.56 4.67 8.73
C PHE A 149 -11.02 6.09 8.46
N LEU A 150 -10.46 6.29 7.28
CA LEU A 150 -9.90 7.57 6.86
C LEU A 150 -10.88 8.38 5.99
N GLY A 151 -11.65 7.69 5.15
CA GLY A 151 -12.56 8.32 4.23
C GLY A 151 -12.98 7.38 3.09
N TYR A 152 -13.67 7.94 2.10
CA TYR A 152 -14.06 7.15 0.94
C TYR A 152 -13.99 7.93 -0.37
N LEU A 153 -13.81 7.20 -1.47
CA LEU A 153 -13.86 7.70 -2.83
C LEU A 153 -15.18 7.22 -3.48
N PRO A 154 -16.02 8.15 -3.99
CA PRO A 154 -17.22 7.78 -4.69
C PRO A 154 -16.89 7.15 -6.05
N LYS A 155 -17.76 6.29 -6.54
CA LYS A 155 -17.69 5.80 -7.91
C LYS A 155 -18.04 6.94 -8.87
N LYS A 156 -17.06 7.44 -9.60
CA LYS A 156 -17.23 8.52 -10.57
C LYS A 156 -16.65 8.12 -11.93
N GLU A 157 -17.36 8.46 -12.98
CA GLU A 157 -16.93 8.23 -14.37
C GLU A 157 -15.62 8.97 -14.68
N LEU A 158 -15.39 10.12 -14.06
CA LEU A 158 -14.14 10.89 -14.19
C LEU A 158 -12.90 10.05 -13.83
N LEU A 159 -12.98 9.27 -12.73
CA LEU A 159 -11.88 8.40 -12.29
C LEU A 159 -11.65 7.25 -13.28
N ALA A 160 -12.71 6.72 -13.89
CA ALA A 160 -12.58 5.70 -14.92
C ALA A 160 -12.04 6.27 -16.24
N LYS A 161 -12.42 7.49 -16.59
CA LYS A 161 -11.94 8.18 -17.80
C LYS A 161 -10.47 8.56 -17.74
N SER A 162 -9.90 8.84 -16.57
CA SER A 162 -8.47 9.17 -16.43
C SER A 162 -7.58 8.09 -17.02
N LEU A 163 -7.92 6.83 -16.80
CA LEU A 163 -7.19 5.68 -17.34
C LEU A 163 -7.35 5.52 -18.87
N LEU A 164 -8.50 5.96 -19.43
CA LEU A 164 -8.76 5.85 -20.87
C LEU A 164 -8.15 6.99 -21.67
N LEU A 165 -8.05 8.18 -21.07
CA LEU A 165 -7.61 9.39 -21.73
C LEU A 165 -6.14 9.69 -21.51
N ASP A 166 -5.46 8.91 -20.69
CA ASP A 166 -4.07 9.16 -20.27
C ASP A 166 -3.88 10.59 -19.72
N LYS A 167 -4.89 11.04 -18.95
CA LYS A 167 -4.92 12.35 -18.31
C LYS A 167 -5.22 12.21 -16.84
N ASP A 168 -4.52 12.96 -16.02
CA ASP A 168 -4.81 12.96 -14.60
C ASP A 168 -6.17 13.63 -14.26
N ILE A 169 -6.61 13.45 -13.03
CA ILE A 169 -7.91 13.95 -12.58
C ILE A 169 -7.96 15.47 -12.53
N PHE A 170 -6.84 16.12 -12.22
CA PHE A 170 -6.77 17.57 -12.10
C PHE A 170 -6.82 18.23 -13.49
N GLU A 171 -6.09 17.69 -14.46
CA GLU A 171 -6.18 18.13 -15.87
C GLU A 171 -7.61 18.00 -16.43
N GLN A 172 -8.33 16.93 -16.05
CA GLN A 172 -9.71 16.74 -16.47
C GLN A 172 -10.67 17.73 -15.81
N GLN A 173 -10.43 18.12 -14.57
CA GLN A 173 -11.25 19.12 -13.87
C GLN A 173 -11.09 20.52 -14.46
N GLU A 174 -9.87 20.92 -14.83
CA GLU A 174 -9.62 22.21 -15.48
C GLU A 174 -10.35 22.36 -16.82
N ASN A 175 -10.52 21.26 -17.56
CA ASN A 175 -11.22 21.25 -18.84
C ASN A 175 -12.75 21.25 -18.71
N MET A 176 -13.31 21.15 -17.49
CA MET A 176 -14.76 21.16 -17.22
C MET A 176 -15.24 22.50 -16.59
N ALA A 177 -14.35 23.39 -16.26
CA ALA A 177 -14.62 24.72 -15.73
C ALA A 177 -14.66 25.76 -16.84
#